data_2280c1803aef43c452c57d319ec42d7a
#
_entry.id   2280c1803aef43c452c57d319ec42d7a
#
_cell.length_a   1.000
_cell.length_b   1.000
_cell.length_c   1.000
_cell.angle_alpha   90.00
_cell.angle_beta   90.00
_cell.angle_gamma   90.00
#
_symmetry.space_group_name_H-M   'P 1'
#
loop_
_entity.id
_entity.type
_entity.pdbx_description
1 polymer ?
#
loop_
_entity_poly.entity_id
_entity_poly.type
_entity_poly.pdbx_seq_one_letter_code
_entity_poly.pdbx_strand_id
1 'polypeptide(L)'
;MARVAYDDVSKRFPTQDRPAVDHLTLDVANGEFLVLLGPSGCGKTTALRMLAGLEYPDSGDILIDGRSVVRLEPKDRDVALVFQSYALYPHMSVRDNIQYPLRVRKLTAAERLTKVDRVADLLGIRQLLPRRPAQLSGGEQQRVALARAIVREPRVFLMDEPLSNLDAKLRTHTRTELKALQKQLGVTTIFVTHDQAEAMTMGDRIAVLDAGKLQQLGTPDNVYQRPANLFVAQFIGSPPMNIVDASRDGEALVLTGGWRVEAPRGIAGSDGIKVGLRPEAIDLERAPASGAQPAEVLVSEPLGSEVIVNVKLGDVLLKVRTGPDVRPDPGTPVFLRARPDGVRVFDASSGAALN
;
A
#
# COMPACT_ATOMS: atom_id res chain seq x y z
N MET A 1 -5.89 3.60 -22.57
CA MET A 1 -5.71 2.61 -21.49
C MET A 1 -4.63 1.66 -21.95
N ALA A 2 -3.79 1.16 -21.04
CA ALA A 2 -2.68 0.28 -21.39
C ALA A 2 -2.42 -0.76 -20.29
N ARG A 3 -2.09 -2.00 -20.69
CA ARG A 3 -1.51 -3.00 -19.80
C ARG A 3 -0.03 -2.67 -19.57
N VAL A 4 0.45 -2.85 -18.34
CA VAL A 4 1.86 -2.67 -17.98
C VAL A 4 2.39 -3.98 -17.46
N ALA A 5 3.62 -4.37 -17.86
CA ALA A 5 4.28 -5.53 -17.29
C ALA A 5 5.75 -5.22 -17.00
N TYR A 6 6.22 -5.73 -15.86
CA TYR A 6 7.63 -5.89 -15.53
C TYR A 6 7.96 -7.37 -15.69
N ASP A 7 8.97 -7.67 -16.47
CA ASP A 7 9.40 -9.04 -16.78
C ASP A 7 10.84 -9.23 -16.29
N ASP A 8 10.96 -9.86 -15.14
CA ASP A 8 12.22 -10.19 -14.46
C ASP A 8 13.17 -8.99 -14.28
N VAL A 9 12.61 -7.84 -13.91
CA VAL A 9 13.32 -6.55 -13.85
C VAL A 9 14.20 -6.46 -12.63
N SER A 10 15.50 -6.15 -12.83
CA SER A 10 16.44 -5.88 -11.74
C SER A 10 17.15 -4.55 -11.91
N LYS A 11 17.45 -3.89 -10.76
CA LYS A 11 18.21 -2.64 -10.69
C LYS A 11 19.08 -2.60 -9.44
N ARG A 12 20.38 -2.36 -9.64
CA ARG A 12 21.34 -2.10 -8.56
C ARG A 12 21.99 -0.74 -8.74
N PHE A 13 22.14 0.00 -7.67
CA PHE A 13 22.93 1.23 -7.67
C PHE A 13 24.34 0.96 -7.13
N PRO A 14 25.39 1.60 -7.68
CA PRO A 14 26.80 1.34 -7.30
C PRO A 14 27.08 1.53 -5.81
N THR A 15 26.29 2.38 -5.13
CA THR A 15 26.45 2.72 -3.71
C THR A 15 25.68 1.79 -2.77
N GLN A 16 24.99 0.77 -3.29
CA GLN A 16 24.14 -0.13 -2.50
C GLN A 16 24.64 -1.56 -2.55
N ASP A 17 24.71 -2.22 -1.39
CA ASP A 17 25.10 -3.64 -1.28
C ASP A 17 24.05 -4.57 -1.86
N ARG A 18 22.79 -4.16 -1.89
CA ARG A 18 21.65 -4.95 -2.38
C ARG A 18 21.00 -4.29 -3.60
N PRO A 19 20.41 -5.05 -4.51
CA PRO A 19 19.59 -4.50 -5.58
C PRO A 19 18.46 -3.63 -5.00
N ALA A 20 18.20 -2.48 -5.60
CA ALA A 20 17.04 -1.65 -5.27
C ALA A 20 15.74 -2.30 -5.78
N VAL A 21 15.82 -3.03 -6.89
CA VAL A 21 14.77 -3.90 -7.41
C VAL A 21 15.44 -5.20 -7.84
N ASP A 22 14.88 -6.34 -7.41
CA ASP A 22 15.47 -7.67 -7.54
C ASP A 22 14.44 -8.64 -8.13
N HIS A 23 14.61 -9.00 -9.42
CA HIS A 23 13.77 -9.94 -10.17
C HIS A 23 12.26 -9.60 -10.08
N LEU A 24 11.90 -8.34 -10.26
CA LEU A 24 10.50 -7.91 -10.22
C LEU A 24 9.75 -8.40 -11.44
N THR A 25 8.80 -9.31 -11.23
CA THR A 25 7.81 -9.73 -12.22
C THR A 25 6.43 -9.32 -11.74
N LEU A 26 5.78 -8.43 -12.50
CA LEU A 26 4.52 -7.80 -12.11
C LEU A 26 3.71 -7.43 -13.35
N ASP A 27 2.44 -7.79 -13.35
CA ASP A 27 1.48 -7.46 -14.40
C ASP A 27 0.39 -6.55 -13.86
N VAL A 28 0.08 -5.48 -14.60
CA VAL A 28 -0.97 -4.50 -14.28
C VAL A 28 -1.97 -4.48 -15.41
N ALA A 29 -3.21 -4.83 -15.10
CA ALA A 29 -4.27 -4.90 -16.08
C ALA A 29 -4.66 -3.50 -16.62
N ASN A 30 -5.30 -3.51 -17.76
CA ASN A 30 -5.80 -2.27 -18.38
C ASN A 30 -6.86 -1.60 -17.48
N GLY A 31 -6.64 -0.32 -17.14
CA GLY A 31 -7.54 0.44 -16.25
C GLY A 31 -7.42 0.11 -14.76
N GLU A 32 -6.52 -0.78 -14.37
CA GLU A 32 -6.27 -1.16 -12.98
C GLU A 32 -5.62 -0.03 -12.18
N PHE A 33 -6.00 0.09 -10.91
CA PHE A 33 -5.31 0.88 -9.91
C PHE A 33 -4.43 -0.04 -9.07
N LEU A 34 -3.16 -0.17 -9.44
CA LEU A 34 -2.19 -0.94 -8.68
C LEU A 34 -1.46 -0.05 -7.67
N VAL A 35 -1.39 -0.51 -6.43
CA VAL A 35 -0.59 0.14 -5.38
C VAL A 35 0.70 -0.63 -5.13
N LEU A 36 1.84 0.05 -5.21
CA LEU A 36 3.13 -0.43 -4.71
C LEU A 36 3.28 0.01 -3.25
N LEU A 37 3.27 -0.93 -2.34
CA LEU A 37 3.33 -0.70 -0.90
C LEU A 37 4.56 -1.35 -0.29
N GLY A 38 5.18 -0.74 0.71
CA GLY A 38 6.32 -1.31 1.42
C GLY A 38 7.09 -0.27 2.23
N PRO A 39 8.07 -0.68 3.04
CA PRO A 39 8.91 0.23 3.83
C PRO A 39 9.67 1.24 2.95
N SER A 40 10.18 2.29 3.58
CA SER A 40 11.07 3.23 2.90
C SER A 40 12.33 2.51 2.38
N GLY A 41 12.73 2.81 1.14
CA GLY A 41 13.90 2.19 0.53
C GLY A 41 13.71 0.77 -0.04
N CYS A 42 12.50 0.20 -0.04
CA CYS A 42 12.25 -1.15 -0.56
C CYS A 42 12.16 -1.25 -2.10
N GLY A 43 12.38 -0.16 -2.85
CA GLY A 43 12.45 -0.19 -4.32
C GLY A 43 11.24 0.36 -5.09
N LYS A 44 10.14 0.77 -4.42
CA LYS A 44 8.90 1.28 -5.05
C LYS A 44 9.13 2.41 -6.05
N THR A 45 9.74 3.49 -5.59
CA THR A 45 10.08 4.67 -6.41
C THR A 45 11.03 4.31 -7.55
N THR A 46 11.97 3.37 -7.33
CA THR A 46 12.88 2.90 -8.37
C THR A 46 12.11 2.16 -9.47
N ALA A 47 11.20 1.24 -9.09
CA ALA A 47 10.33 0.54 -10.05
C ALA A 47 9.48 1.53 -10.85
N LEU A 48 8.87 2.51 -10.17
CA LEU A 48 8.08 3.57 -10.82
C LEU A 48 8.93 4.40 -11.80
N ARG A 49 10.14 4.82 -11.40
CA ARG A 49 11.06 5.61 -12.25
C ARG A 49 11.56 4.84 -13.45
N MET A 50 11.77 3.52 -13.31
CA MET A 50 12.13 2.68 -14.46
C MET A 50 11.02 2.63 -15.50
N LEU A 51 9.75 2.53 -15.10
CA LEU A 51 8.62 2.61 -16.03
C LEU A 51 8.49 4.00 -16.66
N ALA A 52 8.76 5.06 -15.88
CA ALA A 52 8.77 6.43 -16.40
C ALA A 52 9.92 6.73 -17.37
N GLY A 53 10.96 5.89 -17.42
CA GLY A 53 12.17 6.09 -18.20
C GLY A 53 13.17 7.06 -17.59
N LEU A 54 13.03 7.35 -16.30
CA LEU A 54 13.95 8.19 -15.53
C LEU A 54 15.12 7.39 -14.95
N GLU A 55 14.96 6.06 -14.91
CA GLU A 55 15.98 5.07 -14.55
C GLU A 55 15.92 3.94 -15.58
N TYR A 56 17.05 3.25 -15.77
CA TYR A 56 17.12 2.10 -16.66
C TYR A 56 17.35 0.83 -15.84
N PRO A 57 16.63 -0.27 -16.11
CA PRO A 57 16.93 -1.55 -15.51
C PRO A 57 18.29 -2.06 -15.95
N ASP A 58 18.93 -2.86 -15.10
CA ASP A 58 20.19 -3.55 -15.43
C ASP A 58 19.91 -4.87 -16.16
N SER A 59 18.74 -5.49 -15.89
CA SER A 59 18.24 -6.69 -16.59
C SER A 59 16.72 -6.71 -16.61
N GLY A 60 16.15 -7.59 -17.43
CA GLY A 60 14.71 -7.73 -17.64
C GLY A 60 14.13 -6.69 -18.61
N ASP A 61 12.81 -6.70 -18.74
CA ASP A 61 12.09 -5.78 -19.65
C ASP A 61 10.88 -5.14 -18.98
N ILE A 62 10.49 -3.96 -19.48
CA ILE A 62 9.27 -3.26 -19.08
C ILE A 62 8.44 -3.03 -20.33
N LEU A 63 7.18 -3.48 -20.27
CA LEU A 63 6.29 -3.45 -21.42
C LEU A 63 5.06 -2.58 -21.14
N ILE A 64 4.66 -1.82 -22.16
CA ILE A 64 3.36 -1.14 -22.22
C ILE A 64 2.62 -1.69 -23.45
N ASP A 65 1.46 -2.33 -23.22
CA ASP A 65 0.70 -3.08 -24.24
C ASP A 65 1.55 -4.07 -25.05
N GLY A 66 2.39 -4.83 -24.33
CA GLY A 66 3.25 -5.86 -24.93
C GLY A 66 4.44 -5.32 -25.72
N ARG A 67 4.67 -4.00 -25.71
CA ARG A 67 5.83 -3.37 -26.38
C ARG A 67 6.87 -2.93 -25.35
N SER A 68 8.11 -3.33 -25.53
CA SER A 68 9.21 -2.90 -24.67
C SER A 68 9.38 -1.39 -24.73
N VAL A 69 9.51 -0.78 -23.52
CA VAL A 69 9.73 0.66 -23.38
C VAL A 69 11.11 1.00 -22.78
N VAL A 70 11.93 -0.01 -22.44
CA VAL A 70 13.21 0.19 -21.75
C VAL A 70 14.13 1.14 -22.54
N ARG A 71 14.17 1.02 -23.87
CA ARG A 71 15.00 1.85 -24.75
C ARG A 71 14.35 3.16 -25.18
N LEU A 72 13.09 3.42 -24.81
CA LEU A 72 12.38 4.65 -25.14
C LEU A 72 12.72 5.75 -24.15
N GLU A 73 12.88 6.98 -24.66
CA GLU A 73 13.00 8.16 -23.80
C GLU A 73 11.67 8.43 -23.05
N PRO A 74 11.70 9.10 -21.88
CA PRO A 74 10.50 9.38 -21.07
C PRO A 74 9.37 10.06 -21.85
N LYS A 75 9.70 10.94 -22.81
CA LYS A 75 8.72 11.65 -23.63
C LYS A 75 7.92 10.76 -24.58
N ASP A 76 8.49 9.59 -24.95
CA ASP A 76 7.95 8.68 -25.97
C ASP A 76 7.17 7.49 -25.35
N ARG A 77 7.18 7.37 -24.01
CA ARG A 77 6.49 6.28 -23.29
C ARG A 77 4.99 6.48 -23.08
N ASP A 78 4.48 7.67 -23.38
CA ASP A 78 3.07 8.08 -23.16
C ASP A 78 2.55 7.84 -21.72
N VAL A 79 3.41 8.05 -20.74
CA VAL A 79 3.12 8.00 -19.30
C VAL A 79 3.09 9.42 -18.73
N ALA A 80 2.34 9.64 -17.65
CA ALA A 80 2.40 10.87 -16.88
C ALA A 80 2.80 10.57 -15.44
N LEU A 81 3.82 11.26 -14.94
CA LEU A 81 4.33 11.10 -13.56
C LEU A 81 3.94 12.31 -12.71
N VAL A 82 3.34 12.03 -11.57
CA VAL A 82 3.10 12.98 -10.47
C VAL A 82 4.13 12.70 -9.40
N PHE A 83 5.00 13.67 -9.13
CA PHE A 83 6.06 13.57 -8.13
C PHE A 83 5.54 13.89 -6.72
N GLN A 84 6.19 13.37 -5.70
CA GLN A 84 5.93 13.64 -4.29
C GLN A 84 5.95 15.15 -3.96
N SER A 85 6.86 15.90 -4.55
CA SER A 85 6.99 17.37 -4.39
C SER A 85 6.08 18.17 -5.32
N TYR A 86 5.14 17.51 -6.03
CA TYR A 86 4.31 18.09 -7.09
C TYR A 86 5.08 18.65 -8.28
N ALA A 87 6.33 19.06 -8.11
CA ALA A 87 7.27 19.58 -9.14
C ALA A 87 6.64 20.65 -10.05
N LEU A 88 5.84 21.56 -9.47
CA LEU A 88 5.26 22.68 -10.20
C LEU A 88 6.33 23.70 -10.54
N TYR A 89 6.25 24.31 -11.72
CA TYR A 89 7.14 25.38 -12.14
C TYR A 89 6.77 26.68 -11.37
N PRO A 90 7.61 27.16 -10.44
CA PRO A 90 7.21 28.22 -9.50
C PRO A 90 7.02 29.58 -10.16
N HIS A 91 7.70 29.83 -11.28
CA HIS A 91 7.63 31.08 -12.06
C HIS A 91 6.44 31.14 -13.03
N MET A 92 5.75 30.01 -13.26
CA MET A 92 4.61 29.91 -14.15
C MET A 92 3.29 30.02 -13.37
N SER A 93 2.25 30.56 -14.05
CA SER A 93 0.87 30.47 -13.54
C SER A 93 0.38 29.02 -13.50
N VAL A 94 -0.73 28.77 -12.82
CA VAL A 94 -1.42 27.46 -12.84
C VAL A 94 -1.78 27.10 -14.28
N ARG A 95 -2.37 28.02 -15.05
CA ARG A 95 -2.66 27.83 -16.48
C ARG A 95 -1.42 27.40 -17.25
N ASP A 96 -0.29 28.09 -17.07
CA ASP A 96 0.94 27.79 -17.78
C ASP A 96 1.54 26.46 -17.37
N ASN A 97 1.48 26.10 -16.09
CA ASN A 97 1.87 24.77 -15.60
C ASN A 97 1.08 23.66 -16.30
N ILE A 98 -0.25 23.80 -16.39
CA ILE A 98 -1.14 22.79 -16.99
C ILE A 98 -0.90 22.71 -18.51
N GLN A 99 -0.79 23.84 -19.21
CA GLN A 99 -0.62 23.83 -20.67
C GLN A 99 0.80 23.48 -21.14
N TYR A 100 1.81 23.51 -20.27
CA TYR A 100 3.20 23.32 -20.65
C TYR A 100 3.44 22.01 -21.43
N PRO A 101 2.95 20.84 -21.00
CA PRO A 101 3.11 19.59 -21.75
C PRO A 101 2.48 19.65 -23.15
N LEU A 102 1.38 20.38 -23.33
CA LEU A 102 0.73 20.56 -24.63
C LEU A 102 1.54 21.49 -25.56
N ARG A 103 2.24 22.48 -24.99
CA ARG A 103 3.19 23.33 -25.76
C ARG A 103 4.35 22.49 -26.30
N VAL A 104 4.89 21.58 -25.47
CA VAL A 104 5.97 20.67 -25.90
C VAL A 104 5.50 19.77 -27.05
N ARG A 105 4.22 19.32 -27.00
CA ARG A 105 3.58 18.56 -28.10
C ARG A 105 3.16 19.42 -29.28
N LYS A 106 3.47 20.73 -29.29
CA LYS A 106 3.22 21.71 -30.39
C LYS A 106 1.73 21.87 -30.72
N LEU A 107 0.80 21.66 -29.76
CA LEU A 107 -0.63 21.96 -29.97
C LEU A 107 -0.83 23.48 -30.16
N THR A 108 -1.86 23.84 -30.93
CA THR A 108 -2.26 25.24 -31.17
C THR A 108 -2.74 25.91 -29.87
N ALA A 109 -2.75 27.24 -29.83
CA ALA A 109 -3.21 27.99 -28.67
C ALA A 109 -4.68 27.68 -28.30
N ALA A 110 -5.53 27.54 -29.34
CA ALA A 110 -6.95 27.22 -29.15
C ALA A 110 -7.17 25.82 -28.55
N GLU A 111 -6.48 24.80 -29.07
CA GLU A 111 -6.53 23.43 -28.54
C GLU A 111 -6.05 23.36 -27.10
N ARG A 112 -4.95 24.07 -26.77
CA ARG A 112 -4.43 24.12 -25.40
C ARG A 112 -5.44 24.74 -24.45
N LEU A 113 -6.07 25.86 -24.85
CA LEU A 113 -7.06 26.54 -24.02
C LEU A 113 -8.25 25.60 -23.69
N THR A 114 -8.82 24.97 -24.71
CA THR A 114 -9.93 24.03 -24.56
C THR A 114 -9.59 22.87 -23.63
N LYS A 115 -8.40 22.25 -23.79
CA LYS A 115 -7.98 21.13 -22.94
C LYS A 115 -7.70 21.58 -21.49
N VAL A 116 -7.07 22.74 -21.29
CA VAL A 116 -6.81 23.30 -19.96
C VAL A 116 -8.10 23.61 -19.24
N ASP A 117 -9.05 24.27 -19.91
CA ASP A 117 -10.33 24.64 -19.32
C ASP A 117 -11.13 23.39 -18.92
N ARG A 118 -11.19 22.36 -19.79
CA ARG A 118 -11.82 21.08 -19.49
C ARG A 118 -11.24 20.40 -18.24
N VAL A 119 -9.92 20.33 -18.12
CA VAL A 119 -9.26 19.70 -16.97
C VAL A 119 -9.39 20.56 -15.72
N ALA A 120 -9.38 21.89 -15.85
CA ALA A 120 -9.60 22.78 -14.73
C ALA A 120 -11.02 22.67 -14.14
N ASP A 121 -12.02 22.47 -15.00
CA ASP A 121 -13.40 22.19 -14.58
C ASP A 121 -13.52 20.82 -13.90
N LEU A 122 -12.93 19.78 -14.49
CA LEU A 122 -12.92 18.43 -13.95
C LEU A 122 -12.37 18.36 -12.52
N LEU A 123 -11.34 19.18 -12.21
CA LEU A 123 -10.68 19.20 -10.90
C LEU A 123 -11.12 20.35 -10.00
N GLY A 124 -12.11 21.18 -10.43
CA GLY A 124 -12.62 22.30 -9.65
C GLY A 124 -11.58 23.38 -9.36
N ILE A 125 -10.63 23.62 -10.28
CA ILE A 125 -9.51 24.58 -10.10
C ILE A 125 -9.53 25.76 -11.10
N ARG A 126 -10.66 25.99 -11.79
CA ARG A 126 -10.77 27.08 -12.79
C ARG A 126 -10.41 28.45 -12.20
N GLN A 127 -10.84 28.74 -10.97
CA GLN A 127 -10.55 29.99 -10.25
C GLN A 127 -9.06 30.15 -9.88
N LEU A 128 -8.28 29.06 -9.90
CA LEU A 128 -6.85 29.07 -9.57
C LEU A 128 -5.96 29.35 -10.81
N LEU A 129 -6.50 29.27 -12.01
CA LEU A 129 -5.72 29.37 -13.26
C LEU A 129 -4.79 30.60 -13.34
N PRO A 130 -5.15 31.82 -12.85
CA PRO A 130 -4.25 32.97 -12.87
C PRO A 130 -3.19 32.97 -11.75
N ARG A 131 -3.35 32.14 -10.70
CA ARG A 131 -2.43 32.10 -9.56
C ARG A 131 -1.10 31.42 -9.91
N ARG A 132 -0.10 31.64 -9.04
CA ARG A 132 1.20 30.94 -9.07
C ARG A 132 1.26 29.89 -7.95
N PRO A 133 2.13 28.87 -8.04
CA PRO A 133 2.24 27.82 -7.04
C PRO A 133 2.40 28.32 -5.59
N ALA A 134 3.17 29.37 -5.35
CA ALA A 134 3.37 29.96 -4.03
C ALA A 134 2.08 30.54 -3.38
N GLN A 135 1.01 30.73 -4.15
CA GLN A 135 -0.28 31.26 -3.70
C GLN A 135 -1.32 30.15 -3.45
N LEU A 136 -0.89 28.89 -3.51
CA LEU A 136 -1.74 27.72 -3.41
C LEU A 136 -1.48 26.94 -2.12
N SER A 137 -2.55 26.40 -1.53
CA SER A 137 -2.45 25.37 -0.48
C SER A 137 -1.85 24.06 -1.04
N GLY A 138 -1.38 23.16 -0.17
CA GLY A 138 -0.84 21.88 -0.59
C GLY A 138 -1.82 21.04 -1.44
N GLY A 139 -3.10 20.98 -1.06
CA GLY A 139 -4.12 20.29 -1.84
C GLY A 139 -4.42 20.96 -3.18
N GLU A 140 -4.37 22.31 -3.27
CA GLU A 140 -4.51 23.00 -4.55
C GLU A 140 -3.29 22.74 -5.47
N GLN A 141 -2.07 22.72 -4.91
CA GLN A 141 -0.85 22.37 -5.67
C GLN A 141 -0.94 20.95 -6.22
N GLN A 142 -1.43 20.02 -5.43
CA GLN A 142 -1.64 18.63 -5.86
C GLN A 142 -2.65 18.55 -7.02
N ARG A 143 -3.81 19.20 -6.91
CA ARG A 143 -4.80 19.23 -7.99
C ARG A 143 -4.22 19.86 -9.28
N VAL A 144 -3.38 20.87 -9.16
CA VAL A 144 -2.67 21.45 -10.31
C VAL A 144 -1.66 20.46 -10.91
N ALA A 145 -0.93 19.71 -10.10
CA ALA A 145 -0.01 18.67 -10.59
C ALA A 145 -0.77 17.54 -11.30
N LEU A 146 -1.91 17.12 -10.75
CA LEU A 146 -2.82 16.18 -11.41
C LEU A 146 -3.36 16.74 -12.72
N ALA A 147 -3.80 18.00 -12.76
CA ALA A 147 -4.27 18.65 -13.98
C ALA A 147 -3.19 18.63 -15.07
N ARG A 148 -1.95 18.94 -14.72
CA ARG A 148 -0.80 18.91 -15.65
C ARG A 148 -0.52 17.49 -16.17
N ALA A 149 -0.77 16.46 -15.37
CA ALA A 149 -0.65 15.06 -15.78
C ALA A 149 -1.80 14.63 -16.70
N ILE A 150 -3.04 14.94 -16.31
CA ILE A 150 -4.29 14.52 -16.99
C ILE A 150 -4.42 15.19 -18.36
N VAL A 151 -4.02 16.47 -18.50
CA VAL A 151 -4.19 17.24 -19.75
C VAL A 151 -3.51 16.61 -20.96
N ARG A 152 -2.52 15.72 -20.71
CA ARG A 152 -1.82 14.94 -21.74
C ARG A 152 -2.63 13.75 -22.24
N GLU A 153 -3.70 13.35 -21.54
CA GLU A 153 -4.46 12.12 -21.79
C GLU A 153 -3.52 10.90 -21.87
N PRO A 154 -2.71 10.64 -20.82
CA PRO A 154 -1.70 9.58 -20.86
C PRO A 154 -2.35 8.20 -20.83
N ARG A 155 -1.62 7.19 -21.33
CA ARG A 155 -2.07 5.79 -21.27
C ARG A 155 -1.89 5.16 -19.89
N VAL A 156 -0.90 5.65 -19.10
CA VAL A 156 -0.60 5.20 -17.74
C VAL A 156 -0.31 6.41 -16.84
N PHE A 157 -0.94 6.44 -15.67
CA PHE A 157 -0.60 7.34 -14.58
C PHE A 157 0.39 6.70 -13.62
N LEU A 158 1.42 7.45 -13.29
CA LEU A 158 2.43 7.10 -12.30
C LEU A 158 2.36 8.13 -11.18
N MET A 159 2.24 7.71 -9.94
CA MET A 159 2.10 8.59 -8.79
C MET A 159 3.08 8.17 -7.69
N ASP A 160 4.07 9.01 -7.43
CA ASP A 160 5.12 8.77 -6.41
C ASP A 160 4.76 9.51 -5.12
N GLU A 161 4.16 8.82 -4.17
CA GLU A 161 3.71 9.32 -2.86
C GLU A 161 2.95 10.67 -2.92
N PRO A 162 1.94 10.82 -3.78
CA PRO A 162 1.35 12.13 -4.05
C PRO A 162 0.59 12.74 -2.88
N LEU A 163 0.26 11.97 -1.83
CA LEU A 163 -0.52 12.42 -0.68
C LEU A 163 0.34 12.67 0.57
N SER A 164 1.64 12.37 0.53
CA SER A 164 2.52 12.39 1.72
C SER A 164 2.67 13.78 2.36
N ASN A 165 2.58 14.85 1.55
CA ASN A 165 2.74 16.23 2.01
C ASN A 165 1.43 16.89 2.50
N LEU A 166 0.33 16.14 2.61
CA LEU A 166 -0.97 16.64 3.06
C LEU A 166 -1.20 16.30 4.53
N ASP A 167 -1.94 17.18 5.22
CA ASP A 167 -2.46 16.87 6.55
C ASP A 167 -3.48 15.71 6.50
N ALA A 168 -3.75 15.08 7.65
CA ALA A 168 -4.56 13.85 7.73
C ALA A 168 -5.99 14.03 7.19
N LYS A 169 -6.64 15.18 7.46
CA LYS A 169 -8.01 15.48 7.01
C LYS A 169 -8.07 15.64 5.49
N LEU A 170 -7.15 16.45 4.95
CA LEU A 170 -7.05 16.70 3.51
C LEU A 170 -6.65 15.43 2.76
N ARG A 171 -5.74 14.63 3.33
CA ARG A 171 -5.32 13.34 2.77
C ARG A 171 -6.51 12.38 2.59
N THR A 172 -7.36 12.25 3.62
CA THR A 172 -8.56 11.39 3.55
C THR A 172 -9.53 11.83 2.45
N HIS A 173 -9.77 13.13 2.33
CA HIS A 173 -10.66 13.69 1.29
C HIS A 173 -10.08 13.49 -0.10
N THR A 174 -8.82 13.87 -0.30
CA THR A 174 -8.14 13.78 -1.60
C THR A 174 -7.98 12.33 -2.09
N ARG A 175 -7.80 11.37 -1.18
CA ARG A 175 -7.77 9.94 -1.50
C ARG A 175 -9.06 9.49 -2.19
N THR A 176 -10.21 9.87 -1.65
CA THR A 176 -11.53 9.55 -2.23
C THR A 176 -11.71 10.20 -3.60
N GLU A 177 -11.35 11.48 -3.74
CA GLU A 177 -11.41 12.20 -5.00
C GLU A 177 -10.52 11.56 -6.07
N LEU A 178 -9.30 11.18 -5.70
CA LEU A 178 -8.32 10.59 -6.62
C LEU A 178 -8.79 9.21 -7.14
N LYS A 179 -9.36 8.37 -6.26
CA LYS A 179 -9.93 7.07 -6.69
C LYS A 179 -11.14 7.26 -7.61
N ALA A 180 -12.04 8.20 -7.30
CA ALA A 180 -13.18 8.52 -8.15
C ALA A 180 -12.74 9.05 -9.52
N LEU A 181 -11.75 9.94 -9.54
CA LEU A 181 -11.17 10.49 -10.76
C LEU A 181 -10.55 9.40 -11.64
N GLN A 182 -9.77 8.50 -11.06
CA GLN A 182 -9.16 7.39 -11.79
C GLN A 182 -10.22 6.48 -12.42
N LYS A 183 -11.28 6.15 -11.66
CA LYS A 183 -12.41 5.37 -12.20
C LYS A 183 -13.12 6.08 -13.35
N GLN A 184 -13.32 7.40 -13.24
CA GLN A 184 -13.96 8.19 -14.30
C GLN A 184 -13.10 8.25 -15.56
N LEU A 185 -11.77 8.36 -15.42
CA LEU A 185 -10.84 8.39 -16.55
C LEU A 185 -10.54 7.00 -17.11
N GLY A 186 -10.69 5.95 -16.33
CA GLY A 186 -10.39 4.56 -16.67
C GLY A 186 -8.91 4.28 -16.95
N VAL A 187 -8.00 5.19 -16.62
CA VAL A 187 -6.57 5.09 -16.95
C VAL A 187 -5.86 4.15 -15.99
N THR A 188 -5.02 3.27 -16.52
CA THR A 188 -4.14 2.40 -15.73
C THR A 188 -3.26 3.24 -14.83
N THR A 189 -3.26 2.94 -13.53
CA THR A 189 -2.57 3.76 -12.53
C THR A 189 -1.65 2.90 -11.67
N ILE A 190 -0.39 3.33 -11.52
CA ILE A 190 0.55 2.77 -10.55
C ILE A 190 0.82 3.84 -9.50
N PHE A 191 0.45 3.53 -8.27
CA PHE A 191 0.49 4.43 -7.13
C PHE A 191 1.48 3.91 -6.09
N VAL A 192 2.45 4.72 -5.74
CA VAL A 192 3.43 4.40 -4.69
C VAL A 192 3.01 5.05 -3.39
N THR A 193 3.02 4.29 -2.32
CA THR A 193 2.80 4.79 -0.96
C THR A 193 3.51 3.91 0.08
N HIS A 194 3.70 4.45 1.26
CA HIS A 194 4.05 3.71 2.48
C HIS A 194 2.86 3.67 3.46
N ASP A 195 1.75 4.34 3.14
CA ASP A 195 0.53 4.37 3.95
C ASP A 195 -0.38 3.19 3.61
N GLN A 196 -0.59 2.32 4.61
CA GLN A 196 -1.43 1.13 4.46
C GLN A 196 -2.90 1.48 4.21
N ALA A 197 -3.41 2.56 4.83
CA ALA A 197 -4.79 2.97 4.64
C ALA A 197 -5.04 3.46 3.20
N GLU A 198 -4.06 4.12 2.58
CA GLU A 198 -4.11 4.47 1.16
C GLU A 198 -4.16 3.21 0.30
N ALA A 199 -3.25 2.26 0.54
CA ALA A 199 -3.18 1.02 -0.22
C ALA A 199 -4.48 0.21 -0.13
N MET A 200 -4.98 0.01 1.09
CA MET A 200 -6.20 -0.79 1.35
C MET A 200 -7.46 -0.17 0.76
N THR A 201 -7.53 1.17 0.65
CA THR A 201 -8.75 1.85 0.20
C THR A 201 -8.76 2.21 -1.27
N MET A 202 -7.59 2.40 -1.88
CA MET A 202 -7.48 2.86 -3.27
C MET A 202 -7.13 1.73 -4.25
N GLY A 203 -6.33 0.74 -3.84
CA GLY A 203 -5.86 -0.33 -4.72
C GLY A 203 -6.97 -1.26 -5.19
N ASP A 204 -7.00 -1.59 -6.47
CA ASP A 204 -7.69 -2.78 -6.95
C ASP A 204 -6.84 -4.01 -6.62
N ARG A 205 -5.51 -3.88 -6.75
CA ARG A 205 -4.50 -4.81 -6.20
C ARG A 205 -3.38 -4.03 -5.51
N ILE A 206 -2.72 -4.72 -4.58
CA ILE A 206 -1.56 -4.23 -3.83
C ILE A 206 -0.37 -5.16 -4.13
N ALA A 207 0.74 -4.59 -4.56
CA ALA A 207 2.03 -5.24 -4.62
C ALA A 207 2.85 -4.82 -3.39
N VAL A 208 3.03 -5.75 -2.46
CA VAL A 208 3.83 -5.52 -1.26
C VAL A 208 5.29 -5.82 -1.58
N LEU A 209 6.15 -4.83 -1.44
CA LEU A 209 7.58 -4.94 -1.69
C LEU A 209 8.38 -4.86 -0.39
N ASP A 210 9.42 -5.66 -0.30
CA ASP A 210 10.45 -5.57 0.74
C ASP A 210 11.83 -5.89 0.18
N ALA A 211 12.83 -5.10 0.56
CA ALA A 211 14.24 -5.29 0.16
C ALA A 211 14.43 -5.56 -1.35
N GLY A 212 13.71 -4.83 -2.19
CA GLY A 212 13.76 -4.96 -3.66
C GLY A 212 12.88 -6.06 -4.25
N LYS A 213 12.28 -6.92 -3.44
CA LYS A 213 11.50 -8.10 -3.89
C LYS A 213 10.01 -7.91 -3.70
N LEU A 214 9.24 -8.48 -4.62
CA LEU A 214 7.80 -8.64 -4.48
C LEU A 214 7.50 -9.75 -3.47
N GLN A 215 6.88 -9.39 -2.35
CA GLN A 215 6.51 -10.34 -1.29
C GLN A 215 5.14 -10.94 -1.51
N GLN A 216 4.19 -10.13 -1.97
CA GLN A 216 2.83 -10.57 -2.30
C GLN A 216 2.18 -9.60 -3.27
N LEU A 217 1.34 -10.15 -4.16
CA LEU A 217 0.45 -9.40 -5.05
C LEU A 217 -0.96 -9.95 -4.89
N GLY A 218 -1.93 -9.09 -4.56
CA GLY A 218 -3.31 -9.51 -4.37
C GLY A 218 -4.27 -8.35 -4.17
N THR A 219 -5.57 -8.65 -4.06
CA THR A 219 -6.55 -7.64 -3.62
C THR A 219 -6.26 -7.21 -2.19
N PRO A 220 -6.71 -6.01 -1.75
CA PRO A 220 -6.57 -5.57 -0.36
C PRO A 220 -6.99 -6.64 0.65
N ASP A 221 -8.17 -7.23 0.46
CA ASP A 221 -8.67 -8.29 1.34
C ASP A 221 -7.76 -9.52 1.37
N ASN A 222 -7.24 -9.95 0.19
CA ASN A 222 -6.34 -11.09 0.12
C ASN A 222 -5.04 -10.84 0.88
N VAL A 223 -4.41 -9.67 0.68
CA VAL A 223 -3.16 -9.30 1.36
C VAL A 223 -3.35 -9.19 2.88
N TYR A 224 -4.51 -8.70 3.33
CA TYR A 224 -4.83 -8.58 4.76
C TYR A 224 -5.17 -9.92 5.40
N GLN A 225 -6.09 -10.68 4.79
CA GLN A 225 -6.65 -11.90 5.38
C GLN A 225 -5.73 -13.11 5.18
N ARG A 226 -4.99 -13.17 4.07
CA ARG A 226 -4.15 -14.31 3.68
C ARG A 226 -2.75 -13.84 3.32
N PRO A 227 -1.98 -13.33 4.30
CA PRO A 227 -0.61 -12.90 4.06
C PRO A 227 0.25 -14.11 3.63
N ALA A 228 1.05 -13.93 2.57
CA ALA A 228 1.86 -14.98 1.98
C ALA A 228 3.06 -15.37 2.87
N ASN A 229 3.46 -14.49 3.78
CA ASN A 229 4.60 -14.73 4.67
C ASN A 229 4.51 -13.85 5.94
N LEU A 230 5.42 -14.10 6.89
CA LEU A 230 5.51 -13.36 8.14
C LEU A 230 5.73 -11.87 7.95
N PHE A 231 6.51 -11.47 6.93
CA PHE A 231 6.73 -10.05 6.67
C PHE A 231 5.41 -9.35 6.34
N VAL A 232 4.64 -9.89 5.39
CA VAL A 232 3.34 -9.30 5.00
C VAL A 232 2.37 -9.31 6.18
N ALA A 233 2.33 -10.41 6.96
CA ALA A 233 1.47 -10.53 8.13
C ALA A 233 1.70 -9.43 9.18
N GLN A 234 2.97 -9.11 9.43
CA GLN A 234 3.37 -8.08 10.38
C GLN A 234 3.37 -6.66 9.80
N PHE A 235 3.65 -6.53 8.50
CA PHE A 235 3.70 -5.24 7.86
C PHE A 235 2.29 -4.68 7.60
N ILE A 236 1.30 -5.54 7.28
CA ILE A 236 -0.07 -5.12 6.97
C ILE A 236 -0.96 -5.23 8.21
N GLY A 237 -1.58 -4.11 8.58
CA GLY A 237 -2.47 -3.97 9.73
C GLY A 237 -1.91 -3.05 10.82
N SER A 238 -2.81 -2.34 11.48
CA SER A 238 -2.50 -1.48 12.63
C SER A 238 -3.56 -1.71 13.71
N PRO A 239 -3.21 -2.39 14.81
CA PRO A 239 -1.91 -3.01 15.10
C PRO A 239 -1.55 -4.18 14.17
N PRO A 240 -0.25 -4.55 14.09
CA PRO A 240 0.20 -5.70 13.31
C PRO A 240 -0.37 -7.02 13.84
N MET A 241 -0.30 -8.09 13.04
CA MET A 241 -0.65 -9.44 13.46
C MET A 241 0.24 -9.89 14.62
N ASN A 242 -0.36 -10.46 15.66
CA ASN A 242 0.38 -11.13 16.73
C ASN A 242 1.02 -12.40 16.16
N ILE A 243 2.35 -12.56 16.34
CA ILE A 243 3.07 -13.75 15.90
C ILE A 243 3.61 -14.45 17.14
N VAL A 244 3.25 -15.72 17.32
CA VAL A 244 3.60 -16.53 18.47
C VAL A 244 4.20 -17.86 18.00
N ASP A 245 5.28 -18.29 18.64
CA ASP A 245 5.84 -19.61 18.39
C ASP A 245 4.88 -20.70 18.89
N ALA A 246 4.76 -21.77 18.14
CA ALA A 246 3.84 -22.85 18.44
C ALA A 246 4.44 -24.22 18.11
N SER A 247 3.91 -25.25 18.77
CA SER A 247 4.15 -26.65 18.45
C SER A 247 2.83 -27.34 18.11
N ARG A 248 2.89 -28.41 17.32
CA ARG A 248 1.71 -29.20 17.00
C ARG A 248 1.46 -30.28 18.05
N ASP A 249 0.21 -30.41 18.47
CA ASP A 249 -0.24 -31.47 19.36
C ASP A 249 -1.57 -32.06 18.82
N GLY A 250 -1.45 -33.06 17.96
CA GLY A 250 -2.57 -33.67 17.25
C GLY A 250 -3.25 -32.68 16.27
N GLU A 251 -4.53 -32.40 16.52
CA GLU A 251 -5.34 -31.44 15.77
C GLU A 251 -5.27 -30.01 16.35
N ALA A 252 -4.47 -29.80 17.40
CA ALA A 252 -4.29 -28.49 18.00
C ALA A 252 -2.88 -27.96 17.79
N LEU A 253 -2.74 -26.64 17.87
CA LEU A 253 -1.48 -25.91 17.98
C LEU A 253 -1.37 -25.38 19.40
N VAL A 254 -0.25 -25.67 20.06
CA VAL A 254 0.06 -25.18 21.40
C VAL A 254 1.03 -24.00 21.26
N LEU A 255 0.54 -22.81 21.52
CA LEU A 255 1.31 -21.57 21.48
C LEU A 255 2.19 -21.45 22.74
N THR A 256 3.30 -20.73 22.61
CA THR A 256 4.07 -20.33 23.78
C THR A 256 3.16 -19.63 24.81
N GLY A 257 3.25 -20.04 26.07
CA GLY A 257 2.29 -19.62 27.13
C GLY A 257 1.16 -20.62 27.35
N GLY A 258 1.17 -21.76 26.63
CA GLY A 258 0.25 -22.88 26.86
C GLY A 258 -1.13 -22.73 26.21
N TRP A 259 -1.35 -21.70 25.39
CA TRP A 259 -2.63 -21.49 24.71
C TRP A 259 -2.83 -22.50 23.58
N ARG A 260 -3.89 -23.28 23.68
CA ARG A 260 -4.27 -24.26 22.66
C ARG A 260 -5.28 -23.65 21.69
N VAL A 261 -4.96 -23.67 20.40
CA VAL A 261 -5.84 -23.23 19.33
C VAL A 261 -6.05 -24.37 18.33
N GLU A 262 -7.19 -24.40 17.67
CA GLU A 262 -7.49 -25.40 16.65
C GLU A 262 -6.57 -25.20 15.44
N ALA A 263 -5.96 -26.28 14.96
CA ALA A 263 -5.10 -26.21 13.78
C ALA A 263 -5.96 -26.07 12.51
N PRO A 264 -5.69 -25.12 11.62
CA PRO A 264 -6.31 -25.10 10.30
C PRO A 264 -6.06 -26.40 9.53
N ARG A 265 -7.00 -26.80 8.68
CA ARG A 265 -6.87 -28.02 7.87
C ARG A 265 -5.73 -27.91 6.87
N GLY A 266 -5.04 -29.00 6.62
CA GLY A 266 -4.05 -29.11 5.53
C GLY A 266 -2.65 -28.62 5.86
N ILE A 267 -2.34 -28.29 7.12
CA ILE A 267 -0.97 -27.92 7.52
C ILE A 267 -0.06 -29.14 7.41
N ALA A 268 0.93 -29.09 6.53
CA ALA A 268 2.02 -30.08 6.48
C ALA A 268 2.92 -29.92 7.72
N GLY A 269 3.41 -31.04 8.28
CA GLY A 269 4.32 -31.00 9.43
C GLY A 269 5.61 -30.23 9.09
N SER A 270 5.90 -29.18 9.85
CA SER A 270 7.20 -28.50 9.84
C SER A 270 7.79 -28.54 11.25
N ASP A 271 9.11 -28.61 11.38
CA ASP A 271 9.84 -28.69 12.65
C ASP A 271 9.80 -27.38 13.47
N GLY A 272 9.11 -26.39 12.99
CA GLY A 272 8.91 -25.12 13.68
C GLY A 272 7.73 -24.37 13.06
N ILE A 273 6.80 -23.96 13.91
CA ILE A 273 5.55 -23.30 13.50
C ILE A 273 5.44 -21.96 14.22
N LYS A 274 5.03 -20.93 13.49
CA LYS A 274 4.55 -19.67 14.06
C LYS A 274 3.07 -19.50 13.76
N VAL A 275 2.33 -19.12 14.79
CA VAL A 275 0.89 -18.81 14.66
C VAL A 275 0.71 -17.30 14.62
N GLY A 276 -0.01 -16.84 13.60
CA GLY A 276 -0.44 -15.46 13.44
C GLY A 276 -1.90 -15.28 13.84
N LEU A 277 -2.16 -14.29 14.70
CA LEU A 277 -3.51 -13.91 15.13
C LEU A 277 -3.69 -12.41 14.96
N ARG A 278 -4.65 -12.00 14.12
CA ARG A 278 -5.01 -10.58 14.03
C ARG A 278 -5.59 -10.11 15.37
N PRO A 279 -5.33 -8.85 15.79
CA PRO A 279 -5.88 -8.31 17.04
C PRO A 279 -7.39 -8.43 17.17
N GLU A 280 -8.12 -8.29 16.07
CA GLU A 280 -9.58 -8.45 16.00
C GLU A 280 -10.05 -9.91 15.93
N ALA A 281 -9.15 -10.86 15.70
CA ALA A 281 -9.45 -12.30 15.68
C ALA A 281 -9.29 -12.95 17.06
N ILE A 282 -9.00 -12.16 18.08
CA ILE A 282 -8.91 -12.58 19.48
C ILE A 282 -10.08 -11.96 20.23
N ASP A 283 -10.98 -12.79 20.75
CA ASP A 283 -12.03 -12.36 21.67
C ASP A 283 -11.46 -12.23 23.07
N LEU A 284 -11.80 -11.14 23.76
CA LEU A 284 -11.41 -10.88 25.14
C LEU A 284 -12.64 -11.07 26.04
N GLU A 285 -12.60 -12.07 26.93
CA GLU A 285 -13.68 -12.45 27.81
C GLU A 285 -13.33 -12.14 29.27
N ARG A 286 -14.34 -11.81 30.10
CA ARG A 286 -14.16 -11.48 31.51
C ARG A 286 -14.28 -12.69 32.43
N ALA A 287 -14.78 -13.81 31.91
CA ALA A 287 -14.98 -15.04 32.65
C ALA A 287 -14.37 -16.23 31.89
N PRO A 288 -14.00 -17.33 32.60
CA PRO A 288 -13.53 -18.55 31.97
C PRO A 288 -14.58 -19.11 31.01
N ALA A 289 -14.17 -19.45 29.79
CA ALA A 289 -14.98 -20.12 28.78
C ALA A 289 -14.21 -21.29 28.18
N SER A 290 -14.91 -22.23 27.57
CA SER A 290 -14.27 -23.38 26.91
C SER A 290 -13.32 -22.93 25.82
N GLY A 291 -12.06 -23.36 25.84
CA GLY A 291 -11.03 -22.99 24.90
C GLY A 291 -10.42 -21.58 25.09
N ALA A 292 -10.85 -20.87 26.13
CA ALA A 292 -10.28 -19.57 26.47
C ALA A 292 -9.06 -19.75 27.41
N GLN A 293 -8.01 -18.94 27.14
CA GLN A 293 -6.74 -18.98 27.86
C GLN A 293 -6.63 -17.76 28.78
N PRO A 294 -6.31 -17.97 30.09
CA PRO A 294 -6.13 -16.85 31.03
C PRO A 294 -4.92 -15.98 30.63
N ALA A 295 -5.09 -14.69 30.74
CA ALA A 295 -4.07 -13.68 30.49
C ALA A 295 -4.27 -12.47 31.42
N GLU A 296 -3.31 -11.58 31.49
CA GLU A 296 -3.36 -10.37 32.31
C GLU A 296 -3.26 -9.13 31.43
N VAL A 297 -4.10 -8.15 31.71
CA VAL A 297 -4.07 -6.85 31.02
C VAL A 297 -2.87 -6.04 31.47
N LEU A 298 -2.05 -5.58 30.52
CA LEU A 298 -0.95 -4.65 30.78
C LEU A 298 -1.42 -3.20 30.67
N VAL A 299 -2.09 -2.87 29.57
CA VAL A 299 -2.59 -1.52 29.31
C VAL A 299 -3.69 -1.56 28.25
N SER A 300 -4.69 -0.69 28.41
CA SER A 300 -5.74 -0.43 27.43
C SER A 300 -5.48 0.93 26.78
N GLU A 301 -5.41 0.95 25.44
CA GLU A 301 -5.17 2.16 24.63
C GLU A 301 -6.47 2.56 23.90
N PRO A 302 -7.26 3.50 24.41
CA PRO A 302 -8.49 3.95 23.77
C PRO A 302 -8.17 4.85 22.57
N LEU A 303 -8.65 4.47 21.38
CA LEU A 303 -8.48 5.20 20.13
C LEU A 303 -9.77 5.89 19.66
N GLY A 304 -10.75 6.03 20.55
CA GLY A 304 -12.06 6.61 20.25
C GLY A 304 -13.07 5.57 19.81
N SER A 305 -12.99 5.09 18.59
CA SER A 305 -13.90 4.08 18.03
C SER A 305 -13.58 2.63 18.44
N GLU A 306 -12.39 2.40 18.96
CA GLU A 306 -11.88 1.08 19.36
C GLU A 306 -10.90 1.21 20.52
N VAL A 307 -10.60 0.09 21.16
CA VAL A 307 -9.56 -0.02 22.21
C VAL A 307 -8.59 -1.12 21.83
N ILE A 308 -7.29 -0.82 21.90
CA ILE A 308 -6.26 -1.84 21.80
C ILE A 308 -5.86 -2.25 23.21
N VAL A 309 -6.18 -3.48 23.58
CA VAL A 309 -5.82 -4.06 24.87
C VAL A 309 -4.54 -4.87 24.70
N ASN A 310 -3.47 -4.42 25.35
CA ASN A 310 -2.21 -5.15 25.41
C ASN A 310 -2.30 -6.14 26.59
N VAL A 311 -2.13 -7.42 26.32
CA VAL A 311 -2.25 -8.48 27.32
C VAL A 311 -0.98 -9.32 27.39
N LYS A 312 -0.70 -9.86 28.58
CA LYS A 312 0.42 -10.78 28.82
C LYS A 312 -0.13 -12.19 29.00
N LEU A 313 0.37 -13.10 28.16
CA LEU A 313 0.11 -14.53 28.23
C LEU A 313 1.42 -15.26 28.55
N GLY A 314 1.66 -15.59 29.81
CA GLY A 314 3.00 -16.01 30.24
C GLY A 314 4.01 -14.91 29.97
N ASP A 315 5.00 -15.18 29.11
CA ASP A 315 6.00 -14.19 28.67
C ASP A 315 5.68 -13.55 27.30
N VAL A 316 4.55 -13.94 26.68
CA VAL A 316 4.15 -13.44 25.36
C VAL A 316 3.27 -12.21 25.51
N LEU A 317 3.57 -11.16 24.75
CA LEU A 317 2.77 -9.96 24.65
C LEU A 317 1.85 -10.05 23.41
N LEU A 318 0.56 -9.85 23.62
CA LEU A 318 -0.45 -9.87 22.58
C LEU A 318 -1.25 -8.57 22.58
N LYS A 319 -1.70 -8.17 21.38
CA LYS A 319 -2.62 -7.05 21.17
C LYS A 319 -3.98 -7.60 20.78
N VAL A 320 -5.01 -7.15 21.48
CA VAL A 320 -6.41 -7.50 21.21
C VAL A 320 -7.16 -6.22 20.85
N ARG A 321 -7.90 -6.23 19.76
CA ARG A 321 -8.76 -5.12 19.36
C ARG A 321 -10.17 -5.38 19.87
N THR A 322 -10.71 -4.42 20.62
CA THR A 322 -12.04 -4.48 21.21
C THR A 322 -12.89 -3.26 20.86
N GLY A 323 -14.17 -3.33 21.12
CA GLY A 323 -15.05 -2.16 21.01
C GLY A 323 -14.72 -1.06 22.02
N PRO A 324 -15.21 0.17 21.80
CA PRO A 324 -14.86 1.35 22.59
C PRO A 324 -15.24 1.24 24.08
N ASP A 325 -16.19 0.39 24.42
CA ASP A 325 -16.70 0.19 25.78
C ASP A 325 -15.91 -0.84 26.60
N VAL A 326 -15.01 -1.59 25.97
CA VAL A 326 -14.20 -2.64 26.63
C VAL A 326 -12.83 -2.07 26.99
N ARG A 327 -12.73 -1.57 28.23
CA ARG A 327 -11.53 -0.91 28.76
C ARG A 327 -11.13 -1.53 30.10
N PRO A 328 -10.59 -2.74 30.13
CA PRO A 328 -10.15 -3.35 31.38
C PRO A 328 -8.93 -2.60 31.93
N ASP A 329 -8.88 -2.47 33.27
CA ASP A 329 -7.77 -1.84 33.97
C ASP A 329 -6.51 -2.73 33.93
N PRO A 330 -5.31 -2.16 34.03
CA PRO A 330 -4.07 -2.91 34.17
C PRO A 330 -4.13 -3.88 35.37
N GLY A 331 -3.58 -5.08 35.21
CA GLY A 331 -3.62 -6.15 36.22
C GLY A 331 -4.92 -6.93 36.24
N THR A 332 -5.94 -6.55 35.45
CA THR A 332 -7.21 -7.30 35.38
C THR A 332 -6.97 -8.65 34.71
N PRO A 333 -7.41 -9.77 35.34
CA PRO A 333 -7.41 -11.07 34.69
C PRO A 333 -8.47 -11.12 33.60
N VAL A 334 -8.09 -11.63 32.43
CA VAL A 334 -8.96 -11.78 31.26
C VAL A 334 -8.75 -13.15 30.65
N PHE A 335 -9.66 -13.54 29.76
CA PHE A 335 -9.55 -14.80 29.03
C PHE A 335 -9.57 -14.54 27.53
N LEU A 336 -8.62 -15.13 26.82
CA LEU A 336 -8.43 -14.95 25.39
C LEU A 336 -8.95 -16.16 24.63
N ARG A 337 -9.77 -15.94 23.62
CA ARG A 337 -10.22 -16.98 22.70
C ARG A 337 -9.91 -16.59 21.26
N ALA A 338 -9.15 -17.43 20.56
CA ALA A 338 -8.89 -17.24 19.13
C ALA A 338 -10.10 -17.69 18.32
N ARG A 339 -10.48 -16.88 17.32
CA ARG A 339 -11.46 -17.29 16.32
C ARG A 339 -10.81 -18.26 15.35
N PRO A 340 -11.41 -19.42 15.04
CA PRO A 340 -10.78 -20.45 14.21
C PRO A 340 -10.42 -19.95 12.79
N ASP A 341 -11.25 -19.10 12.19
CA ASP A 341 -11.04 -18.48 10.89
C ASP A 341 -9.93 -17.43 10.89
N GLY A 342 -9.55 -16.93 12.07
CA GLY A 342 -8.49 -15.93 12.26
C GLY A 342 -7.10 -16.51 12.47
N VAL A 343 -6.95 -17.83 12.57
CA VAL A 343 -5.65 -18.49 12.78
C VAL A 343 -4.90 -18.60 11.46
N ARG A 344 -3.68 -18.05 11.42
CA ARG A 344 -2.74 -18.20 10.31
C ARG A 344 -1.50 -18.93 10.80
N VAL A 345 -0.95 -19.77 9.94
CA VAL A 345 0.20 -20.60 10.29
C VAL A 345 1.32 -20.35 9.32
N PHE A 346 2.51 -20.17 9.85
CA PHE A 346 3.71 -19.89 9.08
C PHE A 346 4.81 -20.88 9.46
N ASP A 347 5.61 -21.24 8.48
CA ASP A 347 6.86 -21.96 8.70
C ASP A 347 7.87 -21.06 9.41
N ALA A 348 8.45 -21.52 10.50
CA ALA A 348 9.33 -20.69 11.32
C ALA A 348 10.66 -20.38 10.63
N SER A 349 11.14 -21.23 9.73
CA SER A 349 12.43 -21.12 9.06
C SER A 349 12.37 -20.24 7.82
N SER A 350 11.38 -20.45 6.94
CA SER A 350 11.20 -19.71 5.71
C SER A 350 10.31 -18.47 5.87
N GLY A 351 9.48 -18.44 6.90
CA GLY A 351 8.45 -17.42 7.10
C GLY A 351 7.26 -17.55 6.16
N ALA A 352 7.19 -18.56 5.31
CA ALA A 352 6.11 -18.77 4.36
C ALA A 352 4.81 -19.20 5.04
N ALA A 353 3.66 -18.77 4.52
CA ALA A 353 2.36 -19.21 4.99
C ALA A 353 2.14 -20.69 4.66
N LEU A 354 1.54 -21.43 5.62
CA LEU A 354 1.20 -22.85 5.50
C LEU A 354 -0.30 -23.09 5.30
N ASN A 355 -1.16 -22.05 5.42
CA ASN A 355 -2.61 -22.13 5.24
C ASN A 355 -3.22 -20.86 4.62
#